data_0378b1994592f2db66102204f0a2d619
#
_entry.id   0378b1994592f2db66102204f0a2d619
#
_cell.length_a   1.000
_cell.length_b   1.000
_cell.length_c   1.000
_cell.angle_alpha   90.00
_cell.angle_beta   90.00
_cell.angle_gamma   90.00
#
_symmetry.space_group_name_H-M   'P 1'
#
loop_
_entity.id
_entity.type
_entity.pdbx_description
1 polymer ?
#
loop_
_entity_poly.entity_id
_entity_poly.type
_entity_poly.pdbx_seq_one_letter_code
_entity_poly.pdbx_strand_id
1 'polypeptide(L)'
;MRVGLVGCGMRGQVHLDELLKRNDVEVVAIAEPDQRMIDRCNKIFAKHNKKPVTYFKGLDGYKKLYSDKKIHAVVISTPWEFHEEQTIAAMNAGKIVGLEVCGAMNLQECWNYVDTYEKTKVPVFMMENVCYRRDIMAVMNMARKGMFGQILHGQG
;
A
#
# COMPACT_ATOMS: atom_id res chain seq x y z
N MET A 1 -10.14 8.43 8.16
CA MET A 1 -9.64 7.04 8.39
C MET A 1 -8.22 7.11 8.91
N ARG A 2 -7.83 6.28 9.91
CA ARG A 2 -6.46 6.28 10.48
C ARG A 2 -5.63 5.20 9.80
N VAL A 3 -4.47 5.60 9.25
CA VAL A 3 -3.64 4.76 8.40
C VAL A 3 -2.22 4.65 8.96
N GLY A 4 -1.65 3.45 8.91
CA GLY A 4 -0.23 3.18 9.13
C GLY A 4 0.50 2.94 7.81
N LEU A 5 1.77 3.31 7.72
CA LEU A 5 2.63 2.94 6.59
C LEU A 5 3.66 1.90 7.03
N VAL A 6 3.92 0.93 6.16
CA VAL A 6 4.95 -0.10 6.35
C VAL A 6 5.90 -0.04 5.17
N GLY A 7 7.14 0.34 5.47
CA GLY A 7 8.14 0.67 4.47
C GLY A 7 8.03 2.10 3.96
N CYS A 8 9.09 2.88 4.12
CA CYS A 8 9.18 4.27 3.67
C CYS A 8 10.38 4.48 2.74
N GLY A 9 10.66 3.51 1.88
CA GLY A 9 11.51 3.67 0.73
C GLY A 9 10.97 4.73 -0.23
N MET A 10 11.48 4.77 -1.44
CA MET A 10 11.07 5.80 -2.42
C MET A 10 9.55 5.81 -2.63
N ARG A 11 8.91 4.64 -2.77
CA ARG A 11 7.47 4.54 -3.02
C ARG A 11 6.64 4.89 -1.79
N GLY A 12 7.03 4.41 -0.61
CA GLY A 12 6.34 4.75 0.65
C GLY A 12 6.36 6.24 0.97
N GLN A 13 7.42 6.97 0.60
CA GLN A 13 7.49 8.42 0.71
C GLN A 13 6.49 9.13 -0.21
N VAL A 14 6.26 8.62 -1.42
CA VAL A 14 5.22 9.14 -2.33
C VAL A 14 3.84 8.94 -1.71
N HIS A 15 3.54 7.76 -1.16
CA HIS A 15 2.28 7.53 -0.47
C HIS A 15 2.10 8.45 0.73
N LEU A 16 3.15 8.65 1.52
CA LEU A 16 3.10 9.58 2.64
C LEU A 16 2.74 11.00 2.17
N ASP A 17 3.42 11.51 1.13
CA ASP A 17 3.15 12.85 0.57
C ASP A 17 1.70 13.00 0.10
N GLU A 18 1.16 11.99 -0.58
CA GLU A 18 -0.22 11.99 -1.07
C GLU A 18 -1.26 11.87 0.07
N LEU A 19 -1.02 11.00 1.06
CA LEU A 19 -1.92 10.84 2.20
C LEU A 19 -1.98 12.10 3.05
N LEU A 20 -0.88 12.83 3.19
CA LEU A 20 -0.84 14.07 3.97
C LEU A 20 -1.61 15.24 3.33
N LYS A 21 -1.91 15.18 2.03
CA LYS A 21 -2.77 16.16 1.31
C LYS A 21 -4.26 15.94 1.58
N ARG A 22 -4.65 14.77 2.09
CA ARG A 22 -6.06 14.39 2.28
C ARG A 22 -6.57 14.84 3.65
N ASN A 23 -7.87 15.21 3.71
CA ASN A 23 -8.54 15.61 4.94
C ASN A 23 -9.34 14.45 5.59
N ASP A 24 -9.61 13.37 4.83
CA ASP A 24 -10.35 12.20 5.27
C ASP A 24 -9.46 11.07 5.81
N VAL A 25 -8.14 11.26 5.74
CA VAL A 25 -7.12 10.30 6.16
C VAL A 25 -6.13 10.95 7.14
N GLU A 26 -5.81 10.23 8.20
CA GLU A 26 -4.79 10.58 9.17
C GLU A 26 -3.70 9.52 9.19
N VAL A 27 -2.47 9.87 8.81
CA VAL A 27 -1.31 8.99 9.03
C VAL A 27 -0.94 9.07 10.50
N VAL A 28 -0.93 7.93 11.19
CA VAL A 28 -0.74 7.89 12.66
C VAL A 28 0.50 7.14 13.11
N ALA A 29 1.04 6.27 12.28
CA ALA A 29 2.26 5.53 12.58
C ALA A 29 2.97 5.06 11.30
N ILE A 30 4.26 4.84 11.42
CA ILE A 30 5.12 4.33 10.33
C ILE A 30 6.01 3.23 10.89
N ALA A 31 6.09 2.08 10.20
CA ALA A 31 7.09 1.04 10.45
C ALA A 31 8.19 1.14 9.39
N GLU A 32 9.41 1.49 9.84
CA GLU A 32 10.57 1.67 8.96
C GLU A 32 11.86 1.39 9.75
N PRO A 33 12.72 0.46 9.31
CA PRO A 33 13.96 0.15 10.01
C PRO A 33 15.08 1.18 9.77
N ASP A 34 15.11 1.84 8.60
CA ASP A 34 16.22 2.72 8.22
C ASP A 34 15.99 4.16 8.71
N GLN A 35 16.89 4.64 9.58
CA GLN A 35 16.83 5.99 10.11
C GLN A 35 16.87 7.07 9.01
N ARG A 36 17.59 6.83 7.92
CA ARG A 36 17.67 7.79 6.78
C ARG A 36 16.30 7.96 6.12
N MET A 37 15.49 6.87 6.03
CA MET A 37 14.14 6.94 5.47
C MET A 37 13.21 7.66 6.44
N ILE A 38 13.34 7.42 7.75
CA ILE A 38 12.61 8.15 8.79
C ILE A 38 12.89 9.66 8.70
N ASP A 39 14.17 10.05 8.52
CA ASP A 39 14.54 11.47 8.40
C ASP A 39 13.94 12.12 7.14
N ARG A 40 13.82 11.36 6.04
CA ARG A 40 13.11 11.83 4.84
C ARG A 40 11.63 11.99 5.08
N CYS A 41 10.98 11.06 5.78
CA CYS A 41 9.57 11.19 6.17
C CYS A 41 9.34 12.42 7.03
N ASN A 42 10.24 12.72 7.98
CA ASN A 42 10.15 13.92 8.80
C ASN A 42 10.17 15.21 7.97
N LYS A 43 10.98 15.25 6.90
CA LYS A 43 10.98 16.38 5.95
C LYS A 43 9.64 16.50 5.19
N ILE A 44 9.03 15.37 4.84
CA ILE A 44 7.71 15.37 4.18
C ILE A 44 6.65 15.89 5.15
N PHE A 45 6.63 15.45 6.40
CA PHE A 45 5.72 16.01 7.41
C PHE A 45 5.88 17.52 7.56
N ALA A 46 7.13 17.99 7.66
CA ALA A 46 7.43 19.43 7.77
C ALA A 46 6.93 20.22 6.56
N LYS A 47 7.10 19.70 5.34
CA LYS A 47 6.57 20.29 4.08
C LYS A 47 5.06 20.51 4.14
N HIS A 48 4.33 19.63 4.81
CA HIS A 48 2.87 19.73 4.99
C HIS A 48 2.46 20.44 6.28
N ASN A 49 3.39 21.07 7.01
CA ASN A 49 3.14 21.70 8.32
C ASN A 49 2.50 20.73 9.34
N LYS A 50 2.84 19.44 9.27
CA LYS A 50 2.36 18.39 10.17
C LYS A 50 3.50 17.88 11.05
N LYS A 51 3.15 17.43 12.25
CA LYS A 51 4.13 16.81 13.17
C LYS A 51 4.42 15.38 12.74
N PRO A 52 5.66 14.89 12.93
CA PRO A 52 5.98 13.49 12.79
C PRO A 52 5.11 12.60 13.67
N VAL A 53 4.93 11.37 13.24
CA VAL A 53 4.13 10.35 13.92
C VAL A 53 5.02 9.37 14.69
N THR A 54 4.43 8.37 15.34
CA THR A 54 5.16 7.28 15.97
C THR A 54 5.88 6.43 14.92
N TYR A 55 7.17 6.18 15.12
CA TYR A 55 7.96 5.28 14.29
C TYR A 55 8.23 3.96 15.03
N PHE A 56 7.86 2.86 14.43
CA PHE A 56 8.22 1.51 14.86
C PHE A 56 9.44 1.05 14.07
N LYS A 57 10.59 1.05 14.73
CA LYS A 57 11.89 0.67 14.12
C LYS A 57 12.11 -0.84 14.13
N GLY A 58 13.03 -1.30 13.29
CA GLY A 58 13.39 -2.70 13.13
C GLY A 58 12.50 -3.44 12.13
N LEU A 59 12.97 -4.59 11.67
CA LEU A 59 12.29 -5.38 10.64
C LEU A 59 10.90 -5.84 11.08
N ASP A 60 10.71 -6.12 12.38
CA ASP A 60 9.43 -6.49 12.98
C ASP A 60 8.58 -5.32 13.46
N GLY A 61 8.99 -4.08 13.16
CA GLY A 61 8.28 -2.87 13.56
C GLY A 61 6.79 -2.87 13.14
N TYR A 62 6.49 -3.46 11.98
CA TYR A 62 5.13 -3.60 11.48
C TYR A 62 4.20 -4.40 12.42
N LYS A 63 4.70 -5.40 13.15
CA LYS A 63 3.91 -6.19 14.11
C LYS A 63 3.36 -5.32 15.24
N LYS A 64 4.19 -4.39 15.73
CA LYS A 64 3.77 -3.40 16.74
C LYS A 64 2.77 -2.41 16.18
N LEU A 65 2.98 -1.95 14.93
CA LEU A 65 2.04 -1.08 14.24
C LEU A 65 0.67 -1.75 14.09
N TYR A 66 0.63 -3.04 13.69
CA TYR A 66 -0.63 -3.78 13.51
C TYR A 66 -1.37 -4.05 14.82
N SER A 67 -0.67 -4.13 15.95
CA SER A 67 -1.29 -4.30 17.27
C SER A 67 -2.03 -3.05 17.77
N ASP A 68 -1.79 -1.88 17.19
CA ASP A 68 -2.50 -0.65 17.56
C ASP A 68 -3.94 -0.68 17.00
N LYS A 69 -4.90 -0.81 17.90
CA LYS A 69 -6.34 -0.84 17.57
C LYS A 69 -6.87 0.46 16.97
N LYS A 70 -6.12 1.55 17.08
CA LYS A 70 -6.50 2.85 16.50
C LYS A 70 -6.22 2.93 15.00
N ILE A 71 -5.44 2.02 14.44
CA ILE A 71 -5.12 1.95 13.02
C ILE A 71 -6.19 1.09 12.32
N HIS A 72 -6.81 1.63 11.29
CA HIS A 72 -7.87 0.96 10.54
C HIS A 72 -7.33 0.29 9.26
N ALA A 73 -6.37 0.93 8.63
CA ALA A 73 -5.79 0.47 7.37
C ALA A 73 -4.27 0.65 7.35
N VAL A 74 -3.61 -0.09 6.50
CA VAL A 74 -2.16 0.02 6.29
C VAL A 74 -1.83 0.08 4.82
N VAL A 75 -0.77 0.81 4.49
CA VAL A 75 -0.15 0.81 3.16
C VAL A 75 1.19 0.12 3.28
N ILE A 76 1.40 -0.94 2.50
CA ILE A 76 2.62 -1.75 2.49
C ILE A 76 3.41 -1.42 1.23
N SER A 77 4.63 -0.92 1.41
CA SER A 77 5.56 -0.48 0.34
C SER A 77 6.99 -0.95 0.64
N THR A 78 7.11 -2.12 1.21
CA THR A 78 8.38 -2.79 1.52
C THR A 78 8.95 -3.47 0.28
N PRO A 79 10.18 -4.04 0.32
CA PRO A 79 10.64 -4.96 -0.71
C PRO A 79 9.70 -6.16 -0.87
N TRP A 80 9.62 -6.67 -2.09
CA TRP A 80 8.61 -7.65 -2.52
C TRP A 80 8.59 -8.92 -1.68
N GLU A 81 9.75 -9.39 -1.25
CA GLU A 81 9.92 -10.59 -0.42
C GLU A 81 9.21 -10.52 0.94
N PHE A 82 8.84 -9.31 1.41
CA PHE A 82 8.12 -9.11 2.66
C PHE A 82 6.61 -8.91 2.46
N HIS A 83 6.14 -8.74 1.23
CA HIS A 83 4.76 -8.38 0.93
C HIS A 83 3.76 -9.39 1.47
N GLU A 84 3.99 -10.69 1.23
CA GLU A 84 3.08 -11.74 1.67
C GLU A 84 2.96 -11.78 3.18
N GLU A 85 4.09 -11.96 3.88
CA GLU A 85 4.11 -12.07 5.34
C GLU A 85 3.42 -10.87 6.00
N GLN A 86 3.78 -9.67 5.56
CA GLN A 86 3.27 -8.44 6.15
C GLN A 86 1.78 -8.23 5.83
N THR A 87 1.33 -8.58 4.64
CA THR A 87 -0.08 -8.49 4.25
C THR A 87 -0.94 -9.45 5.04
N ILE A 88 -0.54 -10.72 5.14
CA ILE A 88 -1.27 -11.74 5.91
C ILE A 88 -1.33 -11.35 7.40
N ALA A 89 -0.22 -10.86 7.95
CA ALA A 89 -0.19 -10.38 9.33
C ALA A 89 -1.14 -9.19 9.55
N ALA A 90 -1.22 -8.25 8.61
CA ALA A 90 -2.13 -7.12 8.68
C ALA A 90 -3.60 -7.56 8.61
N MET A 91 -3.94 -8.46 7.68
CA MET A 91 -5.29 -9.02 7.56
C MET A 91 -5.72 -9.76 8.83
N ASN A 92 -4.84 -10.59 9.40
CA ASN A 92 -5.10 -11.29 10.65
C ASN A 92 -5.26 -10.32 11.84
N ALA A 93 -4.65 -9.14 11.78
CA ALA A 93 -4.84 -8.07 12.75
C ALA A 93 -6.06 -7.18 12.47
N GLY A 94 -6.87 -7.52 11.46
CA GLY A 94 -8.08 -6.77 11.08
C GLY A 94 -7.81 -5.44 10.38
N LYS A 95 -6.63 -5.25 9.77
CA LYS A 95 -6.26 -4.02 9.06
C LYS A 95 -6.53 -4.14 7.57
N ILE A 96 -7.34 -3.24 7.01
CA ILE A 96 -7.50 -3.09 5.56
C ILE A 96 -6.12 -2.83 4.95
N VAL A 97 -5.78 -3.52 3.87
CA VAL A 97 -4.44 -3.43 3.27
C VAL A 97 -4.50 -2.81 1.88
N GLY A 98 -3.73 -1.75 1.69
CA GLY A 98 -3.27 -1.31 0.38
C GLY A 98 -1.85 -1.85 0.16
N LEU A 99 -1.70 -2.74 -0.81
CA LEU A 99 -0.44 -3.42 -1.11
C LEU A 99 0.17 -2.88 -2.40
N GLU A 100 1.43 -2.44 -2.37
CA GLU A 100 2.15 -2.04 -3.57
C GLU A 100 2.49 -3.23 -4.48
N VAL A 101 2.74 -2.94 -5.73
CA VAL A 101 3.24 -3.90 -6.73
C VAL A 101 4.68 -4.32 -6.40
N CYS A 102 5.07 -5.58 -6.63
CA CYS A 102 4.18 -6.66 -7.01
C CYS A 102 3.54 -7.29 -5.76
N GLY A 103 2.27 -7.68 -5.88
CA GLY A 103 1.52 -8.20 -4.74
C GLY A 103 2.00 -9.58 -4.29
N ALA A 104 2.45 -10.43 -5.21
CA ALA A 104 2.91 -11.78 -4.93
C ALA A 104 4.05 -12.17 -5.89
N MET A 105 4.97 -13.01 -5.43
CA MET A 105 6.10 -13.49 -6.22
C MET A 105 5.87 -14.88 -6.82
N ASN A 106 4.85 -15.58 -6.35
CA ASN A 106 4.48 -16.91 -6.85
C ASN A 106 2.98 -17.17 -6.65
N LEU A 107 2.50 -18.26 -7.28
CA LEU A 107 1.09 -18.63 -7.24
C LEU A 107 0.60 -19.00 -5.83
N GLN A 108 1.44 -19.61 -5.00
CA GLN A 108 1.06 -20.00 -3.65
C GLN A 108 0.76 -18.77 -2.78
N GLU A 109 1.56 -17.71 -2.91
CA GLU A 109 1.31 -16.44 -2.22
C GLU A 109 -0.04 -15.82 -2.63
N CYS A 110 -0.42 -15.92 -3.92
CA CYS A 110 -1.74 -15.48 -4.36
C CYS A 110 -2.87 -16.24 -3.65
N TRP A 111 -2.75 -17.56 -3.53
CA TRP A 111 -3.73 -18.38 -2.81
C TRP A 111 -3.75 -18.07 -1.32
N ASN A 112 -2.61 -17.82 -0.70
CA ASN A 112 -2.53 -17.46 0.70
C ASN A 112 -3.28 -16.15 1.02
N TYR A 113 -3.30 -15.18 0.08
CA TYR A 113 -4.13 -13.98 0.22
C TYR A 113 -5.63 -14.30 0.13
N VAL A 114 -6.02 -15.15 -0.83
CA VAL A 114 -7.42 -15.57 -0.99
C VAL A 114 -7.91 -16.29 0.27
N ASP A 115 -7.17 -17.29 0.72
CA ASP A 115 -7.49 -18.07 1.92
C ASP A 115 -7.60 -17.17 3.17
N THR A 116 -6.66 -16.22 3.30
CA THR A 116 -6.67 -15.27 4.42
C THR A 116 -7.87 -14.34 4.32
N TYR A 117 -8.23 -13.86 3.14
CA TYR A 117 -9.44 -13.06 2.93
C TYR A 117 -10.70 -13.85 3.27
N GLU A 118 -10.80 -15.10 2.81
CA GLU A 118 -11.97 -15.95 3.10
C GLU A 118 -12.15 -16.19 4.61
N LYS A 119 -11.05 -16.31 5.34
CA LYS A 119 -11.04 -16.48 6.79
C LYS A 119 -11.35 -15.20 7.57
N THR A 120 -10.71 -14.10 7.19
CA THR A 120 -10.74 -12.84 7.97
C THR A 120 -11.81 -11.87 7.50
N LYS A 121 -12.22 -11.95 6.24
CA LYS A 121 -13.05 -10.97 5.51
C LYS A 121 -12.45 -9.56 5.47
N VAL A 122 -11.15 -9.45 5.71
CA VAL A 122 -10.42 -8.18 5.65
C VAL A 122 -9.91 -7.96 4.23
N PRO A 123 -10.29 -6.86 3.56
CA PRO A 123 -9.93 -6.64 2.17
C PRO A 123 -8.45 -6.26 2.01
N VAL A 124 -7.86 -6.79 0.94
CA VAL A 124 -6.59 -6.34 0.36
C VAL A 124 -6.87 -5.84 -1.04
N PHE A 125 -6.25 -4.74 -1.43
CA PHE A 125 -6.26 -4.30 -2.82
C PHE A 125 -4.86 -3.88 -3.24
N MET A 126 -4.52 -4.24 -4.47
CA MET A 126 -3.25 -3.86 -5.09
C MET A 126 -3.29 -2.40 -5.52
N MET A 127 -2.28 -1.65 -5.13
CA MET A 127 -2.18 -0.20 -5.42
C MET A 127 -1.51 0.05 -6.77
N GLU A 128 -1.86 -0.75 -7.78
CA GLU A 128 -1.42 -0.51 -9.15
C GLU A 128 -2.07 0.78 -9.66
N ASN A 129 -1.26 1.71 -10.16
CA ASN A 129 -1.71 3.04 -10.52
C ASN A 129 -1.66 3.35 -12.02
N VAL A 130 -0.97 2.55 -12.82
CA VAL A 130 -0.81 2.80 -14.27
C VAL A 130 -2.15 2.71 -14.99
N CYS A 131 -3.05 1.81 -14.55
CA CYS A 131 -4.40 1.69 -15.13
C CYS A 131 -5.24 2.98 -15.02
N TYR A 132 -4.90 3.89 -14.12
CA TYR A 132 -5.56 5.19 -13.96
C TYR A 132 -4.89 6.33 -14.72
N ARG A 133 -3.82 6.06 -15.46
CA ARG A 133 -3.20 7.07 -16.33
C ARG A 133 -4.17 7.49 -17.44
N ARG A 134 -4.13 8.77 -17.79
CA ARG A 134 -5.07 9.35 -18.78
C ARG A 134 -4.99 8.68 -20.15
N ASP A 135 -3.79 8.33 -20.60
CA ASP A 135 -3.54 7.61 -21.84
C ASP A 135 -4.12 6.18 -21.80
N ILE A 136 -3.90 5.43 -20.72
CA ILE A 136 -4.46 4.08 -20.55
C ILE A 136 -5.99 4.12 -20.45
N MET A 137 -6.54 5.07 -19.69
CA MET A 137 -7.99 5.27 -19.62
C MET A 137 -8.61 5.64 -20.97
N ALA A 138 -7.89 6.43 -21.79
CA ALA A 138 -8.32 6.75 -23.15
C ALA A 138 -8.36 5.49 -24.03
N VAL A 139 -7.31 4.67 -24.01
CA VAL A 139 -7.26 3.39 -24.76
C VAL A 139 -8.38 2.46 -24.30
N MET A 140 -8.62 2.32 -23.00
CA MET A 140 -9.74 1.52 -22.49
C MET A 140 -11.10 2.03 -22.99
N ASN A 141 -11.30 3.34 -23.03
CA ASN A 141 -12.54 3.93 -23.56
C ASN A 141 -12.69 3.68 -25.07
N MET A 142 -11.61 3.76 -25.83
CA MET A 142 -11.62 3.43 -27.26
C MET A 142 -11.96 1.97 -27.49
N ALA A 143 -11.38 1.05 -26.69
CA ALA A 143 -11.71 -0.37 -26.74
C ALA A 143 -13.20 -0.63 -26.44
N ARG A 144 -13.75 -0.02 -25.38
CA ARG A 144 -15.17 -0.13 -25.01
C ARG A 144 -16.11 0.40 -26.08
N LYS A 145 -15.68 1.39 -26.85
CA LYS A 145 -16.44 1.95 -27.98
C LYS A 145 -16.26 1.16 -29.29
N GLY A 146 -15.54 0.04 -29.25
CA GLY A 146 -15.30 -0.79 -30.44
C GLY A 146 -14.37 -0.20 -31.47
N MET A 147 -13.64 0.88 -31.14
CA MET A 147 -12.76 1.59 -32.10
C MET A 147 -11.62 0.72 -32.63
N PHE A 148 -11.24 -0.32 -31.92
CA PHE A 148 -10.21 -1.30 -32.33
C PHE A 148 -10.78 -2.53 -33.00
N GLY A 149 -12.13 -2.60 -33.19
CA GLY A 149 -12.78 -3.81 -33.69
C GLY A 149 -12.65 -4.97 -32.69
N GLN A 150 -12.55 -6.18 -33.21
CA GLN A 150 -12.32 -7.38 -32.39
C GLN A 150 -10.86 -7.44 -31.94
N ILE A 151 -10.64 -7.29 -30.64
CA ILE A 151 -9.29 -7.38 -30.05
C ILE A 151 -8.90 -8.86 -29.97
N LEU A 152 -7.84 -9.24 -30.68
CA LEU A 152 -7.32 -10.61 -30.71
C LEU A 152 -6.12 -10.82 -29.78
N HIS A 153 -5.37 -9.76 -29.50
CA HIS A 153 -4.18 -9.82 -28.66
C HIS A 153 -3.92 -8.46 -28.02
N GLY A 154 -3.37 -8.49 -26.79
CA GLY A 154 -2.86 -7.32 -26.10
C GLY A 154 -1.56 -7.68 -25.40
N GLN A 155 -0.60 -6.73 -25.37
CA GLN A 155 0.67 -6.87 -24.66
C GLN A 155 0.95 -5.59 -23.89
N GLY A 156 1.41 -5.74 -22.63
CA GLY A 156 1.79 -4.66 -21.72
C GLY A 156 3.15 -4.92 -21.08
#